data_bf55c6bdf7115ac7fcbc749c06799d06
#
_entry.id   bf55c6bdf7115ac7fcbc749c06799d06
#
_cell.length_a   1.000
_cell.length_b   1.000
_cell.length_c   1.000
_cell.angle_alpha   90.00
_cell.angle_beta   90.00
_cell.angle_gamma   90.00
#
_symmetry.space_group_name_H-M   'P 1'
#
loop_
_entity.id
_entity.type
_entity.pdbx_description
1 polymer ?
#
loop_
_entity_poly.entity_id
_entity_poly.type
_entity_poly.pdbx_seq_one_letter_code
_entity_poly.pdbx_strand_id
1 'polypeptide(L)'
;MFFTLILSSFLTFVELNCENLFDTKHDSLKNDYEFLPQSSYKWTPYRYWRKLANLSKTIVALGYEDLSLVGTASPDNPSRPSEKSWHVPDFVALCEVENDSVLFDLTRRSALRGVNYDYVMTDSPDERGIDVALLYQPSSFALIQSRSIRIKPLPDTRPTRDILYASGQIMNDDTLHVFVLHAPSRRGGEQVSRPYRLQVASQLASAVDSIYALNDSARI
;
A
#
# COMPACT_ATOMS: atom_id res chain seq x y z
N MET A 1 26.51 32.99 7.90
CA MET A 1 25.40 33.22 6.95
C MET A 1 24.71 31.87 6.76
N PHE A 2 23.61 31.61 7.48
CA PHE A 2 22.87 30.36 7.36
C PHE A 2 21.84 30.50 6.27
N PHE A 3 21.96 29.72 5.20
CA PHE A 3 20.90 29.57 4.21
C PHE A 3 19.90 28.54 4.72
N THR A 4 18.73 28.97 5.16
CA THR A 4 17.60 28.07 5.38
C THR A 4 17.02 27.72 4.01
N LEU A 5 17.37 26.54 3.50
CA LEU A 5 16.69 25.98 2.33
C LEU A 5 15.32 25.48 2.82
N ILE A 6 14.26 26.19 2.49
CA ILE A 6 12.89 25.68 2.67
C ILE A 6 12.65 24.70 1.51
N LEU A 7 12.98 23.44 1.72
CA LEU A 7 12.53 22.34 0.89
C LEU A 7 11.07 22.06 1.26
N SER A 8 10.12 22.49 0.46
CA SER A 8 8.76 21.94 0.55
C SER A 8 8.82 20.51 0.02
N SER A 9 8.88 19.54 0.92
CA SER A 9 8.82 18.14 0.54
C SER A 9 7.36 17.72 0.41
N PHE A 10 6.98 17.33 -0.79
CA PHE A 10 5.73 16.62 -1.03
C PHE A 10 5.99 15.13 -0.80
N LEU A 11 5.08 14.46 -0.08
CA LEU A 11 5.07 13.00 0.03
C LEU A 11 4.24 12.44 -1.12
N THR A 12 4.79 11.43 -1.80
CA THR A 12 4.11 10.76 -2.90
C THR A 12 3.51 9.43 -2.45
N PHE A 13 2.21 9.27 -2.70
CA PHE A 13 1.44 8.07 -2.38
C PHE A 13 0.96 7.39 -3.65
N VAL A 14 1.16 6.09 -3.72
CA VAL A 14 0.66 5.22 -4.80
C VAL A 14 -0.17 4.11 -4.18
N GLU A 15 -1.31 3.78 -4.78
CA GLU A 15 -2.11 2.61 -4.46
C GLU A 15 -2.16 1.68 -5.67
N LEU A 16 -1.89 0.40 -5.45
CA LEU A 16 -1.93 -0.64 -6.47
C LEU A 16 -2.67 -1.88 -5.98
N ASN A 17 -3.68 -2.29 -6.70
CA ASN A 17 -4.18 -3.66 -6.59
C ASN A 17 -3.25 -4.58 -7.39
N CYS A 18 -2.61 -5.51 -6.70
CA CYS A 18 -1.67 -6.45 -7.31
C CYS A 18 -2.36 -7.57 -8.09
N GLU A 19 -3.70 -7.63 -8.10
CA GLU A 19 -4.47 -8.66 -8.82
C GLU A 19 -4.01 -10.08 -8.48
N ASN A 20 -4.05 -10.43 -7.19
CA ASN A 20 -3.63 -11.72 -6.64
C ASN A 20 -2.12 -11.99 -6.87
N LEU A 21 -1.27 -11.30 -6.12
CA LEU A 21 0.17 -11.52 -6.12
C LEU A 21 0.52 -12.66 -5.16
N PHE A 22 0.45 -13.89 -5.67
CA PHE A 22 0.82 -15.12 -4.97
C PHE A 22 2.22 -15.56 -5.38
N ASP A 23 2.91 -16.25 -4.47
CA ASP A 23 4.08 -17.04 -4.85
C ASP A 23 3.65 -18.34 -5.57
N THR A 24 4.50 -19.33 -5.67
CA THR A 24 4.20 -20.59 -6.38
C THR A 24 4.17 -21.80 -5.45
N LYS A 25 4.10 -21.57 -4.15
CA LYS A 25 4.11 -22.60 -3.12
C LYS A 25 2.73 -22.60 -2.43
N HIS A 26 2.26 -23.78 -2.09
CA HIS A 26 1.00 -23.92 -1.37
C HIS A 26 1.18 -23.58 0.11
N ASP A 27 0.33 -22.68 0.62
CA ASP A 27 0.12 -22.51 2.05
C ASP A 27 -0.96 -23.49 2.54
N SER A 28 -0.57 -24.44 3.39
CA SER A 28 -1.46 -25.47 3.92
C SER A 28 -2.65 -24.93 4.73
N LEU A 29 -2.60 -23.66 5.16
CA LEU A 29 -3.66 -22.99 5.91
C LEU A 29 -4.61 -22.17 5.05
N LYS A 30 -4.34 -22.08 3.74
CA LYS A 30 -5.05 -21.20 2.81
C LYS A 30 -5.60 -21.97 1.61
N ASN A 31 -6.59 -21.39 0.96
CA ASN A 31 -7.16 -21.92 -0.28
C ASN A 31 -6.56 -21.19 -1.49
N ASP A 32 -5.28 -21.44 -1.73
CA ASP A 32 -4.47 -20.82 -2.78
C ASP A 32 -4.22 -21.74 -3.99
N TYR A 33 -4.92 -22.88 -4.08
CA TYR A 33 -4.71 -23.92 -5.09
C TYR A 33 -4.74 -23.41 -6.53
N GLU A 34 -5.43 -22.30 -6.81
CA GLU A 34 -5.51 -21.69 -8.15
C GLU A 34 -4.15 -21.07 -8.54
N PHE A 35 -3.33 -20.71 -7.58
CA PHE A 35 -2.04 -20.03 -7.80
C PHE A 35 -0.83 -20.97 -7.70
N LEU A 36 -1.01 -22.22 -8.10
CA LEU A 36 0.06 -23.21 -8.15
C LEU A 36 0.46 -23.55 -9.60
N PRO A 37 1.70 -24.02 -9.82
CA PRO A 37 2.16 -24.37 -11.17
C PRO A 37 1.32 -25.42 -11.90
N GLN A 38 0.74 -26.36 -11.14
CA GLN A 38 -0.11 -27.43 -11.65
C GLN A 38 -1.59 -27.05 -11.73
N SER A 39 -1.98 -25.86 -11.30
CA SER A 39 -3.36 -25.39 -11.32
C SER A 39 -3.86 -25.11 -12.74
N SER A 40 -5.18 -24.85 -12.88
CA SER A 40 -5.76 -24.40 -14.15
C SER A 40 -5.15 -23.08 -14.65
N TYR A 41 -4.73 -22.19 -13.74
CA TYR A 41 -4.05 -20.95 -14.08
C TYR A 41 -2.59 -21.15 -14.48
N LYS A 42 -2.01 -22.34 -14.21
CA LYS A 42 -0.59 -22.63 -14.48
C LYS A 42 0.31 -21.51 -13.95
N TRP A 43 0.14 -21.20 -12.67
CA TRP A 43 0.87 -20.12 -12.03
C TRP A 43 2.33 -20.54 -11.76
N THR A 44 3.12 -20.53 -12.82
CA THR A 44 4.53 -20.99 -12.81
C THR A 44 5.46 -19.93 -12.22
N PRO A 45 6.68 -20.32 -11.75
CA PRO A 45 7.72 -19.37 -11.32
C PRO A 45 8.01 -18.29 -12.38
N TYR A 46 8.00 -18.64 -13.66
CA TYR A 46 8.17 -17.64 -14.73
C TYR A 46 7.09 -16.57 -14.72
N ARG A 47 5.81 -16.94 -14.54
CA ARG A 47 4.69 -15.98 -14.45
C ARG A 47 4.78 -15.11 -13.20
N TYR A 48 5.14 -15.72 -12.07
CA TYR A 48 5.37 -15.02 -10.82
C TYR A 48 6.44 -13.93 -10.97
N TRP A 49 7.64 -14.29 -11.41
CA TRP A 49 8.73 -13.33 -11.57
C TRP A 49 8.44 -12.27 -12.63
N ARG A 50 7.73 -12.63 -13.69
CA ARG A 50 7.25 -11.66 -14.69
C ARG A 50 6.28 -10.65 -14.08
N LYS A 51 5.38 -11.09 -13.19
CA LYS A 51 4.45 -10.21 -12.48
C LYS A 51 5.19 -9.27 -11.54
N LEU A 52 6.13 -9.77 -10.74
CA LEU A 52 7.00 -8.94 -9.90
C LEU A 52 7.77 -7.90 -10.72
N ALA A 53 8.31 -8.29 -11.87
CA ALA A 53 9.00 -7.36 -12.77
C ALA A 53 8.09 -6.28 -13.33
N ASN A 54 6.84 -6.62 -13.65
CA ASN A 54 5.86 -5.63 -14.12
C ASN A 54 5.45 -4.68 -13.01
N LEU A 55 5.11 -5.19 -11.82
CA LEU A 55 4.75 -4.36 -10.66
C LEU A 55 5.89 -3.41 -10.28
N SER A 56 7.12 -3.90 -10.19
CA SER A 56 8.26 -3.05 -9.87
C SER A 56 8.48 -1.94 -10.90
N LYS A 57 8.32 -2.22 -12.20
CA LYS A 57 8.39 -1.19 -13.25
C LYS A 57 7.26 -0.18 -13.14
N THR A 58 6.04 -0.63 -12.82
CA THR A 58 4.89 0.26 -12.61
C THR A 58 5.15 1.20 -11.43
N ILE A 59 5.60 0.68 -10.29
CA ILE A 59 5.94 1.50 -9.11
C ILE A 59 6.99 2.55 -9.48
N VAL A 60 8.06 2.15 -10.16
CA VAL A 60 9.11 3.08 -10.62
C VAL A 60 8.56 4.14 -11.57
N ALA A 61 7.68 3.75 -12.50
CA ALA A 61 7.09 4.68 -13.47
C ALA A 61 6.12 5.69 -12.82
N LEU A 62 5.46 5.33 -11.72
CA LEU A 62 4.54 6.20 -10.98
C LEU A 62 5.25 7.27 -10.12
N GLY A 63 6.56 7.17 -9.96
CA GLY A 63 7.38 8.19 -9.28
C GLY A 63 7.67 9.43 -10.13
N TYR A 64 7.09 9.54 -11.34
CA TYR A 64 7.28 10.70 -12.20
C TYR A 64 6.40 11.86 -11.75
N GLU A 65 7.01 13.01 -11.44
CA GLU A 65 6.32 14.26 -11.16
C GLU A 65 6.51 15.28 -12.28
N ASP A 66 5.40 15.85 -12.72
CA ASP A 66 5.43 17.05 -13.55
C ASP A 66 5.21 18.27 -12.63
N LEU A 67 6.30 18.89 -12.20
CA LEU A 67 6.28 20.07 -11.31
C LEU A 67 5.56 21.28 -11.94
N SER A 68 5.25 21.24 -13.24
CA SER A 68 4.46 22.30 -13.90
C SER A 68 3.01 22.34 -13.41
N LEU A 69 2.51 21.22 -12.83
CA LEU A 69 1.15 21.12 -12.29
C LEU A 69 1.03 21.66 -10.85
N VAL A 70 2.14 21.91 -10.16
CA VAL A 70 2.18 22.31 -8.74
C VAL A 70 2.31 23.82 -8.55
N GLY A 71 1.88 24.64 -9.50
CA GLY A 71 1.64 26.07 -9.29
C GLY A 71 2.89 26.92 -8.94
N THR A 72 4.10 26.46 -9.22
CA THR A 72 5.35 27.23 -9.02
C THR A 72 5.71 28.11 -10.21
N ALA A 73 4.77 28.33 -11.12
CA ALA A 73 4.93 29.36 -12.16
C ALA A 73 4.95 30.72 -11.48
N SER A 74 6.13 31.29 -11.28
CA SER A 74 6.24 32.70 -10.93
C SER A 74 5.67 33.52 -12.07
N PRO A 75 4.78 34.49 -11.81
CA PRO A 75 4.25 35.38 -12.85
C PRO A 75 5.33 36.10 -13.66
N ASP A 76 6.54 36.20 -13.11
CA ASP A 76 7.65 36.97 -13.67
C ASP A 76 8.58 36.18 -14.61
N ASN A 77 8.38 34.86 -14.77
CA ASN A 77 9.19 34.05 -15.69
C ASN A 77 8.44 32.86 -16.29
N PRO A 78 7.60 33.09 -17.34
CA PRO A 78 6.82 32.01 -17.98
C PRO A 78 7.65 31.05 -18.85
N SER A 79 8.95 31.27 -19.00
CA SER A 79 9.83 30.51 -19.90
C SER A 79 10.75 29.53 -19.19
N ARG A 80 10.55 29.25 -17.88
CA ARG A 80 11.30 28.19 -17.22
C ARG A 80 10.80 26.84 -17.73
N PRO A 81 11.67 26.00 -18.33
CA PRO A 81 11.26 24.64 -18.68
C PRO A 81 10.72 23.96 -17.42
N SER A 82 9.60 23.24 -17.52
CA SER A 82 9.10 22.42 -16.43
C SER A 82 10.24 21.50 -15.97
N GLU A 83 10.78 21.74 -14.79
CA GLU A 83 11.76 20.83 -14.20
C GLU A 83 11.01 19.53 -13.91
N LYS A 84 11.23 18.55 -14.77
CA LYS A 84 10.74 17.20 -14.58
C LYS A 84 11.59 16.57 -13.50
N SER A 85 11.01 16.34 -12.35
CA SER A 85 11.63 15.60 -11.27
C SER A 85 11.14 14.15 -11.30
N TRP A 86 12.04 13.22 -11.09
CA TRP A 86 11.68 11.80 -10.92
C TRP A 86 12.29 11.29 -9.61
N HIS A 87 11.44 10.75 -8.77
CA HIS A 87 11.83 10.00 -7.59
C HIS A 87 10.86 8.83 -7.41
N VAL A 88 11.30 7.82 -6.71
CA VAL A 88 10.40 6.71 -6.38
C VAL A 88 9.35 7.18 -5.37
N PRO A 89 8.11 6.67 -5.42
CA PRO A 89 7.08 7.02 -4.46
C PRO A 89 7.55 6.81 -3.01
N ASP A 90 7.19 7.73 -2.11
CA ASP A 90 7.50 7.59 -0.67
C ASP A 90 6.72 6.44 -0.05
N PHE A 91 5.48 6.26 -0.50
CA PHE A 91 4.57 5.22 -0.04
C PHE A 91 3.93 4.47 -1.21
N VAL A 92 3.85 3.15 -1.09
CA VAL A 92 3.10 2.30 -2.01
C VAL A 92 2.20 1.37 -1.21
N ALA A 93 0.90 1.65 -1.23
CA ALA A 93 -0.12 0.77 -0.66
C ALA A 93 -0.43 -0.35 -1.65
N LEU A 94 -0.32 -1.59 -1.23
CA LEU A 94 -0.55 -2.78 -2.05
C LEU A 94 -1.75 -3.55 -1.52
N CYS A 95 -2.63 -3.96 -2.42
CA CYS A 95 -3.73 -4.86 -2.14
C CYS A 95 -3.55 -6.18 -2.89
N GLU A 96 -4.12 -7.25 -2.35
CA GLU A 96 -4.05 -8.61 -2.91
C GLU A 96 -2.62 -9.16 -2.99
N VAL A 97 -1.89 -9.04 -1.89
CA VAL A 97 -0.57 -9.61 -1.67
C VAL A 97 -0.71 -10.83 -0.75
N GLU A 98 -0.03 -11.92 -1.04
CA GLU A 98 -0.18 -13.16 -0.29
C GLU A 98 0.57 -13.14 1.06
N ASN A 99 1.87 -12.92 1.04
CA ASN A 99 2.70 -13.14 2.22
C ASN A 99 4.00 -12.30 2.22
N ASP A 100 4.75 -12.39 3.32
CA ASP A 100 6.03 -11.73 3.51
C ASP A 100 7.07 -12.12 2.44
N SER A 101 7.11 -13.38 2.03
CA SER A 101 8.06 -13.85 1.01
C SER A 101 7.88 -13.13 -0.32
N VAL A 102 6.64 -12.84 -0.70
CA VAL A 102 6.29 -12.10 -1.92
C VAL A 102 6.77 -10.65 -1.83
N LEU A 103 6.59 -10.00 -0.68
CA LEU A 103 7.06 -8.63 -0.45
C LEU A 103 8.59 -8.56 -0.42
N PHE A 104 9.24 -9.55 0.20
CA PHE A 104 10.68 -9.67 0.19
C PHE A 104 11.20 -9.80 -1.26
N ASP A 105 10.60 -10.66 -2.08
CA ASP A 105 10.97 -10.82 -3.48
C ASP A 105 10.74 -9.53 -4.27
N LEU A 106 9.62 -8.84 -4.02
CA LEU A 106 9.33 -7.56 -4.68
C LEU A 106 10.33 -6.47 -4.30
N THR A 107 10.65 -6.32 -3.02
CA THR A 107 11.51 -5.23 -2.55
C THR A 107 13.00 -5.52 -2.64
N ARG A 108 13.42 -6.78 -2.50
CA ARG A 108 14.84 -7.16 -2.42
C ARG A 108 15.36 -7.89 -3.65
N ARG A 109 14.49 -8.47 -4.50
CA ARG A 109 14.92 -9.30 -5.64
C ARG A 109 14.40 -8.82 -7.00
N SER A 110 13.44 -7.88 -7.03
CA SER A 110 12.93 -7.27 -8.26
C SER A 110 13.77 -6.05 -8.69
N ALA A 111 13.24 -5.24 -9.60
CA ALA A 111 13.84 -3.97 -9.98
C ALA A 111 13.87 -2.95 -8.83
N LEU A 112 13.06 -3.15 -7.75
CA LEU A 112 13.06 -2.30 -6.56
C LEU A 112 14.22 -2.57 -5.59
N ARG A 113 15.05 -3.57 -5.83
CA ARG A 113 16.15 -3.96 -4.91
C ARG A 113 17.14 -2.84 -4.55
N GLY A 114 17.25 -1.83 -5.40
CA GLY A 114 18.12 -0.67 -5.18
C GLY A 114 17.42 0.55 -4.60
N VAL A 115 16.11 0.45 -4.35
CA VAL A 115 15.27 1.56 -3.92
C VAL A 115 15.19 1.67 -2.39
N ASN A 116 15.54 0.58 -1.67
CA ASN A 116 15.56 0.49 -0.20
C ASN A 116 14.17 0.67 0.47
N TYR A 117 13.08 0.24 -0.17
CA TYR A 117 11.81 0.19 0.52
C TYR A 117 11.87 -0.76 1.72
N ASP A 118 11.33 -0.31 2.85
CA ASP A 118 10.86 -1.20 3.89
C ASP A 118 9.35 -1.40 3.75
N TYR A 119 8.80 -2.38 4.46
CA TYR A 119 7.38 -2.69 4.35
C TYR A 119 6.79 -3.22 5.65
N VAL A 120 5.48 -3.07 5.75
CA VAL A 120 4.62 -3.72 6.76
C VAL A 120 3.40 -4.29 6.04
N MET A 121 2.85 -5.39 6.57
CA MET A 121 1.66 -6.04 6.02
C MET A 121 0.75 -6.59 7.11
N THR A 122 -0.48 -6.92 6.75
CA THR A 122 -1.38 -7.70 7.59
C THR A 122 -1.11 -9.20 7.47
N ASP A 123 -1.62 -9.97 8.42
CA ASP A 123 -1.81 -11.43 8.33
C ASP A 123 -3.27 -11.69 8.68
N SER A 124 -4.09 -11.67 7.65
CA SER A 124 -5.54 -11.69 7.76
C SER A 124 -6.09 -13.11 7.71
N PRO A 125 -7.29 -13.33 8.28
CA PRO A 125 -7.96 -14.62 8.24
C PRO A 125 -8.67 -14.87 6.89
N ASP A 126 -8.37 -14.11 5.83
CA ASP A 126 -8.91 -14.37 4.48
C ASP A 126 -8.58 -15.80 4.04
N GLU A 127 -9.58 -16.52 3.59
CA GLU A 127 -9.44 -17.95 3.25
C GLU A 127 -8.48 -18.18 2.08
N ARG A 128 -8.33 -17.23 1.17
CA ARG A 128 -7.41 -17.32 0.03
C ARG A 128 -5.98 -16.98 0.40
N GLY A 129 -5.77 -16.28 1.53
CA GLY A 129 -4.46 -15.81 1.95
C GLY A 129 -4.03 -14.52 1.30
N ILE A 130 -4.96 -13.63 0.95
CA ILE A 130 -4.59 -12.31 0.45
C ILE A 130 -4.69 -11.25 1.53
N ASP A 131 -3.75 -10.34 1.50
CA ASP A 131 -3.54 -9.30 2.48
C ASP A 131 -3.33 -7.92 1.85
N VAL A 132 -3.09 -6.93 2.69
CA VAL A 132 -2.69 -5.59 2.31
C VAL A 132 -1.32 -5.27 2.89
N ALA A 133 -0.55 -4.46 2.19
CA ALA A 133 0.78 -4.05 2.60
C ALA A 133 1.04 -2.57 2.31
N LEU A 134 2.01 -2.01 3.02
CA LEU A 134 2.53 -0.68 2.80
C LEU A 134 4.04 -0.78 2.61
N LEU A 135 4.54 -0.44 1.42
CA LEU A 135 5.95 -0.14 1.23
C LEU A 135 6.17 1.33 1.55
N TYR A 136 7.29 1.66 2.17
CA TYR A 136 7.64 3.03 2.50
C TYR A 136 9.14 3.28 2.37
N GLN A 137 9.51 4.52 2.09
CA GLN A 137 10.90 4.96 2.10
C GLN A 137 11.32 5.31 3.53
N PRO A 138 12.31 4.62 4.15
CA PRO A 138 12.78 4.94 5.49
C PRO A 138 13.34 6.37 5.63
N SER A 139 13.75 6.97 4.53
CA SER A 139 14.22 8.37 4.49
C SER A 139 13.08 9.39 4.64
N SER A 140 11.85 9.02 4.27
CA SER A 140 10.67 9.90 4.31
C SER A 140 9.73 9.57 5.46
N PHE A 141 9.83 8.34 6.01
CA PHE A 141 8.93 7.83 7.04
C PHE A 141 9.67 6.90 8.01
N ALA A 142 9.92 7.39 9.22
CA ALA A 142 10.48 6.58 10.30
C ALA A 142 9.34 5.85 11.02
N LEU A 143 9.13 4.58 10.71
CA LEU A 143 8.05 3.76 11.28
C LEU A 143 8.16 3.72 12.81
N ILE A 144 7.07 4.08 13.51
CA ILE A 144 6.94 3.99 14.97
C ILE A 144 6.24 2.70 15.35
N GLN A 145 5.12 2.39 14.69
CA GLN A 145 4.35 1.17 14.94
C GLN A 145 3.53 0.75 13.71
N SER A 146 3.22 -0.55 13.66
CA SER A 146 2.23 -1.09 12.75
C SER A 146 1.38 -2.15 13.44
N ARG A 147 0.14 -2.30 13.00
CA ARG A 147 -0.77 -3.34 13.51
C ARG A 147 -1.86 -3.67 12.50
N SER A 148 -2.37 -4.90 12.58
CA SER A 148 -3.62 -5.31 11.92
C SER A 148 -4.82 -4.93 12.78
N ILE A 149 -5.79 -4.25 12.19
CA ILE A 149 -7.11 -4.02 12.80
C ILE A 149 -8.04 -5.09 12.27
N ARG A 150 -8.36 -6.05 13.13
CA ARG A 150 -9.16 -7.23 12.80
C ARG A 150 -10.59 -6.86 12.43
N ILE A 151 -11.06 -7.31 11.27
CA ILE A 151 -12.46 -7.25 10.87
C ILE A 151 -13.15 -8.53 11.34
N LYS A 152 -14.00 -8.44 12.35
CA LYS A 152 -14.77 -9.58 12.84
C LYS A 152 -15.81 -9.99 11.80
N PRO A 153 -15.89 -11.27 11.38
CA PRO A 153 -16.92 -11.70 10.44
C PRO A 153 -18.33 -11.41 10.96
N LEU A 154 -19.24 -11.02 10.09
CA LEU A 154 -20.68 -11.02 10.40
C LEU A 154 -21.17 -12.48 10.52
N PRO A 155 -22.30 -12.75 11.22
CA PRO A 155 -22.85 -14.09 11.31
C PRO A 155 -23.00 -14.72 9.91
N ASP A 156 -22.67 -15.99 9.80
CA ASP A 156 -22.76 -16.80 8.55
C ASP A 156 -21.94 -16.27 7.39
N THR A 157 -20.87 -15.53 7.67
CA THR A 157 -20.02 -14.93 6.64
C THR A 157 -18.55 -15.38 6.77
N ARG A 158 -17.84 -15.31 5.64
CA ARG A 158 -16.43 -15.63 5.61
C ARG A 158 -15.59 -14.49 6.21
N PRO A 159 -14.47 -14.83 6.85
CA PRO A 159 -13.48 -13.81 7.21
C PRO A 159 -13.02 -13.00 6.00
N THR A 160 -12.65 -11.76 6.24
CA THR A 160 -12.10 -10.85 5.23
C THR A 160 -10.75 -10.30 5.69
N ARG A 161 -10.12 -9.52 4.81
CA ARG A 161 -8.84 -8.85 5.10
C ARG A 161 -9.00 -7.86 6.24
N ASP A 162 -7.97 -7.79 7.06
CA ASP A 162 -7.82 -6.78 8.08
C ASP A 162 -7.46 -5.41 7.47
N ILE A 163 -7.58 -4.36 8.26
CA ILE A 163 -7.05 -3.05 7.90
C ILE A 163 -5.62 -2.98 8.46
N LEU A 164 -4.65 -2.66 7.63
CA LEU A 164 -3.31 -2.32 8.08
C LEU A 164 -3.33 -0.88 8.60
N TYR A 165 -2.84 -0.69 9.81
CA TYR A 165 -2.51 0.60 10.37
C TYR A 165 -1.01 0.70 10.56
N ALA A 166 -0.43 1.82 10.14
CA ALA A 166 0.94 2.19 10.41
C ALA A 166 1.01 3.64 10.87
N SER A 167 1.88 3.96 11.82
CA SER A 167 2.23 5.35 12.13
C SER A 167 3.73 5.51 12.18
N GLY A 168 4.18 6.66 11.75
CA GLY A 168 5.60 6.99 11.69
C GLY A 168 5.83 8.49 11.63
N GLN A 169 7.06 8.86 11.91
CA GLN A 169 7.51 10.24 11.85
C GLN A 169 7.87 10.60 10.42
N ILE A 170 7.38 11.73 9.95
CA ILE A 170 7.74 12.35 8.68
C ILE A 170 8.64 13.55 8.92
N MET A 171 9.11 14.18 7.83
CA MET A 171 9.88 15.42 7.94
C MET A 171 9.10 16.45 8.77
N ASN A 172 9.83 17.25 9.57
CA ASN A 172 9.32 18.21 10.55
C ASN A 172 8.79 17.62 11.87
N ASP A 173 9.19 16.39 12.21
CA ASP A 173 8.78 15.68 13.43
C ASP A 173 7.27 15.42 13.59
N ASP A 174 6.48 15.64 12.55
CA ASP A 174 5.05 15.31 12.55
C ASP A 174 4.84 13.79 12.46
N THR A 175 3.83 13.31 13.15
CA THR A 175 3.39 11.91 13.01
C THR A 175 2.33 11.79 11.92
N LEU A 176 2.59 10.92 10.94
CA LEU A 176 1.63 10.53 9.93
C LEU A 176 1.03 9.16 10.28
N HIS A 177 -0.29 9.05 10.18
CA HIS A 177 -1.04 7.82 10.35
C HIS A 177 -1.53 7.32 8.99
N VAL A 178 -1.20 6.09 8.64
CA VAL A 178 -1.55 5.50 7.34
C VAL A 178 -2.42 4.28 7.56
N PHE A 179 -3.52 4.19 6.82
CA PHE A 179 -4.39 3.02 6.79
C PHE A 179 -4.40 2.44 5.37
N VAL A 180 -4.14 1.15 5.25
CA VAL A 180 -4.29 0.41 3.99
C VAL A 180 -5.37 -0.64 4.19
N LEU A 181 -6.34 -0.67 3.28
CA LEU A 181 -7.45 -1.60 3.35
C LEU A 181 -7.91 -2.03 1.95
N HIS A 182 -8.43 -3.25 1.87
CA HIS A 182 -9.05 -3.77 0.67
C HIS A 182 -10.45 -4.28 0.99
N ALA A 183 -11.44 -3.40 0.85
CA ALA A 183 -12.83 -3.73 1.16
C ALA A 183 -13.38 -4.85 0.25
N PRO A 184 -14.34 -5.66 0.73
CA PRO A 184 -14.99 -6.67 -0.09
C PRO A 184 -15.58 -6.10 -1.38
N SER A 185 -15.39 -6.84 -2.48
CA SER A 185 -15.90 -6.46 -3.80
C SER A 185 -17.44 -6.50 -3.84
N ARG A 186 -18.03 -5.93 -4.90
CA ARG A 186 -19.48 -5.99 -5.14
C ARG A 186 -19.96 -7.33 -5.69
N ARG A 187 -19.19 -8.40 -5.51
CA ARG A 187 -19.57 -9.74 -5.95
C ARG A 187 -20.90 -10.18 -5.32
N GLY A 188 -21.82 -10.71 -6.10
CA GLY A 188 -23.17 -11.04 -5.66
C GLY A 188 -24.15 -9.86 -5.64
N GLY A 189 -23.72 -8.67 -6.07
CA GLY A 189 -24.54 -7.46 -6.16
C GLY A 189 -24.34 -6.48 -5.00
N GLU A 190 -24.82 -5.27 -5.21
CA GLU A 190 -24.64 -4.15 -4.26
C GLU A 190 -25.30 -4.45 -2.90
N GLN A 191 -26.54 -4.94 -2.91
CA GLN A 191 -27.29 -5.21 -1.69
C GLN A 191 -26.64 -6.28 -0.82
N VAL A 192 -26.14 -7.35 -1.42
CA VAL A 192 -25.50 -8.47 -0.73
C VAL A 192 -24.16 -8.04 -0.14
N SER A 193 -23.37 -7.28 -0.86
CA SER A 193 -22.02 -6.91 -0.46
C SER A 193 -21.95 -5.65 0.41
N ARG A 194 -23.01 -4.82 0.43
CA ARG A 194 -23.05 -3.56 1.19
C ARG A 194 -22.79 -3.71 2.69
N PRO A 195 -23.39 -4.67 3.43
CA PRO A 195 -23.14 -4.81 4.86
C PRO A 195 -21.67 -5.03 5.20
N TYR A 196 -20.96 -5.81 4.39
CA TYR A 196 -19.52 -6.10 4.59
C TYR A 196 -18.66 -4.86 4.38
N ARG A 197 -18.96 -4.08 3.34
CA ARG A 197 -18.23 -2.83 3.07
C ARG A 197 -18.51 -1.79 4.14
N LEU A 198 -19.76 -1.67 4.61
CA LEU A 198 -20.11 -0.78 5.72
C LEU A 198 -19.39 -1.17 7.00
N GLN A 199 -19.25 -2.46 7.28
CA GLN A 199 -18.51 -2.94 8.45
C GLN A 199 -17.05 -2.49 8.41
N VAL A 200 -16.36 -2.69 7.26
CA VAL A 200 -14.97 -2.24 7.08
C VAL A 200 -14.87 -0.72 7.25
N ALA A 201 -15.78 0.04 6.61
CA ALA A 201 -15.82 1.49 6.71
C ALA A 201 -16.06 1.98 8.15
N SER A 202 -16.98 1.34 8.89
CA SER A 202 -17.25 1.67 10.29
C SER A 202 -16.06 1.37 11.18
N GLN A 203 -15.35 0.26 10.93
CA GLN A 203 -14.14 -0.09 11.69
C GLN A 203 -13.01 0.92 11.44
N LEU A 204 -12.83 1.33 10.18
CA LEU A 204 -11.88 2.39 9.83
C LEU A 204 -12.25 3.70 10.52
N ALA A 205 -13.52 4.14 10.42
CA ALA A 205 -13.99 5.37 11.05
C ALA A 205 -13.72 5.35 12.56
N SER A 206 -14.06 4.26 13.26
CA SER A 206 -13.79 4.13 14.69
C SER A 206 -12.29 4.21 15.03
N ALA A 207 -11.43 3.67 14.18
CA ALA A 207 -9.98 3.75 14.38
C ALA A 207 -9.47 5.19 14.18
N VAL A 208 -9.96 5.88 13.17
CA VAL A 208 -9.64 7.30 12.89
C VAL A 208 -10.15 8.20 14.03
N ASP A 209 -11.40 8.02 14.46
CA ASP A 209 -11.99 8.78 15.58
C ASP A 209 -11.19 8.61 16.87
N SER A 210 -10.66 7.40 17.11
CA SER A 210 -9.80 7.12 18.27
C SER A 210 -8.48 7.90 18.23
N ILE A 211 -7.95 8.16 17.06
CA ILE A 211 -6.73 8.97 16.89
C ILE A 211 -7.07 10.44 17.13
N TYR A 212 -8.14 10.95 16.51
CA TYR A 212 -8.58 12.34 16.69
C TYR A 212 -8.99 12.65 18.13
N ALA A 213 -9.53 11.67 18.86
CA ALA A 213 -9.84 11.84 20.28
C ALA A 213 -8.57 12.07 21.15
N LEU A 214 -7.40 11.62 20.68
CA LEU A 214 -6.11 11.83 21.36
C LEU A 214 -5.37 13.07 20.83
N ASN A 215 -5.54 13.38 19.56
CA ASN A 215 -4.92 14.52 18.89
C ASN A 215 -5.81 14.97 17.74
N ASP A 216 -6.53 16.08 17.92
CA ASP A 216 -7.47 16.65 16.94
C ASP A 216 -6.79 17.18 15.67
N SER A 217 -5.49 17.40 15.74
CA SER A 217 -4.65 17.87 14.63
C SER A 217 -3.84 16.73 13.99
N ALA A 218 -4.16 15.46 14.28
CA ALA A 218 -3.46 14.31 13.72
C ALA A 218 -3.53 14.30 12.18
N ARG A 219 -2.42 13.93 11.56
CA ARG A 219 -2.33 13.72 10.10
C ARG A 219 -2.64 12.27 9.76
N ILE A 220 -3.73 12.04 9.02
CA ILE A 220 -4.22 10.71 8.64
C ILE A 220 -4.41 10.64 7.13
#